data_c565093c32b20c5b05009358877a1b4d
#
_entry.id   c565093c32b20c5b05009358877a1b4d
#
_cell.length_a   1.000
_cell.length_b   1.000
_cell.length_c   1.000
_cell.angle_alpha   90.00
_cell.angle_beta   90.00
_cell.angle_gamma   90.00
#
_symmetry.space_group_name_H-M   'P 1'
#
loop_
_entity.id
_entity.type
_entity.pdbx_description
1 polymer ?
#
loop_
_entity_poly.entity_id
_entity_poly.type
_entity_poly.pdbx_seq_one_letter_code
_entity_poly.pdbx_strand_id
1 'polypeptide(L)'
;MSSRDQPTPMTRRSLLRAGALSGLAAVLPARVLAASLQCGEWPLWDAFVAKHIQPDGRVVDFLNPDQRSTSEGQSYALFFALVNNDAVLFDKVLGWTRHNLCAGRPDLNLPAWLWGRDSSGDWRVLDPNTASDGELWIAYALLEAGRLWNRPGYTKAGQQVLQLIRAQEVANLPGLGPMLLPGRTGFTAPGRWALNPSYLPLQVLRRCANADPKGPWAAIALNATRVLRDSAPVGLAPDWTVWDGKAFSPDPQRGNVGSYDAIRVYLWAGMLDAGEPLRTKLLRDLSGPMDLLAAQGNFAEKIDTTRGVGTGAAPVGFSAALLPYLSALRQPALLKAQAQRLPAAAQPAAAALPYYERTLALFGQGWLENRYRFAADGRLLPAWRTPACSART
;
A
#
# COMPACT_ATOMS: atom_id res chain seq x y z
N MET A 1 47.95 23.53 -71.51
CA MET A 1 48.06 22.18 -72.12
C MET A 1 47.84 21.19 -71.00
N SER A 2 46.70 20.86 -70.71
CA SER A 2 45.71 19.81 -71.07
C SER A 2 46.32 18.40 -71.05
N SER A 3 45.94 17.60 -70.12
CA SER A 3 45.51 16.21 -70.41
C SER A 3 44.57 15.73 -69.27
N ARG A 4 43.39 15.37 -69.76
CA ARG A 4 42.29 14.71 -68.96
C ARG A 4 42.66 13.23 -68.87
N ASP A 5 42.66 12.68 -67.70
CA ASP A 5 42.60 11.23 -67.51
C ASP A 5 41.15 10.83 -67.23
N GLN A 6 40.62 9.92 -68.08
CA GLN A 6 39.33 9.30 -67.99
C GLN A 6 39.41 8.06 -67.10
N PRO A 7 38.37 7.73 -66.32
CA PRO A 7 38.36 6.52 -65.53
C PRO A 7 37.92 5.31 -66.34
N THR A 8 38.66 4.22 -66.19
CA THR A 8 38.38 2.89 -66.76
C THR A 8 37.20 2.21 -66.09
N PRO A 9 36.36 1.48 -66.82
CA PRO A 9 35.19 0.81 -66.25
C PRO A 9 35.53 -0.47 -65.48
N MET A 10 35.09 -0.56 -64.24
CA MET A 10 35.20 -1.77 -63.42
C MET A 10 34.27 -2.89 -63.95
N THR A 11 34.83 -4.07 -64.19
CA THR A 11 34.15 -5.24 -64.67
C THR A 11 33.42 -5.95 -63.51
N ARG A 12 32.27 -6.58 -63.82
CA ARG A 12 31.34 -7.29 -62.92
C ARG A 12 31.95 -8.47 -62.09
N ARG A 13 33.23 -8.72 -62.19
CA ARG A 13 33.90 -9.86 -61.47
C ARG A 13 34.60 -9.50 -60.16
N SER A 14 34.66 -8.22 -59.80
CA SER A 14 35.27 -7.74 -58.51
C SER A 14 34.31 -7.56 -57.38
N LEU A 15 33.01 -7.81 -57.53
CA LEU A 15 31.97 -7.59 -56.55
C LEU A 15 31.52 -8.83 -55.75
N LEU A 16 32.23 -9.96 -55.87
CA LEU A 16 31.82 -11.23 -55.25
C LEU A 16 32.80 -11.75 -54.16
N ARG A 17 33.63 -10.87 -53.56
CA ARG A 17 34.52 -11.30 -52.46
C ARG A 17 34.53 -10.38 -51.23
N ALA A 18 33.52 -9.49 -51.08
CA ALA A 18 33.36 -8.66 -49.89
C ALA A 18 31.95 -8.78 -49.31
N GLY A 19 31.60 -9.95 -48.79
CA GLY A 19 30.26 -10.17 -48.29
C GLY A 19 30.16 -11.43 -47.47
N ALA A 20 30.75 -11.54 -46.32
CA ALA A 20 30.43 -12.55 -45.32
C ALA A 20 31.08 -12.20 -43.96
N LEU A 21 30.70 -11.06 -43.40
CA LEU A 21 30.76 -10.80 -41.96
C LEU A 21 29.41 -10.28 -41.54
N SER A 22 28.43 -11.19 -41.62
CA SER A 22 27.14 -10.98 -40.97
C SER A 22 27.37 -11.03 -39.47
N GLY A 23 27.46 -9.87 -38.85
CA GLY A 23 27.42 -9.76 -37.41
C GLY A 23 26.14 -10.38 -36.89
N LEU A 24 26.20 -11.53 -36.26
CA LEU A 24 25.20 -11.98 -35.30
C LEU A 24 25.16 -10.94 -34.18
N ALA A 25 24.30 -9.96 -34.31
CA ALA A 25 23.81 -9.21 -33.15
C ALA A 25 23.07 -10.23 -32.27
N ALA A 26 23.78 -10.79 -31.30
CA ALA A 26 23.18 -11.54 -30.22
C ALA A 26 22.18 -10.60 -29.54
N VAL A 27 20.90 -10.77 -29.85
CA VAL A 27 19.80 -10.24 -29.07
C VAL A 27 19.89 -10.93 -27.72
N LEU A 28 20.68 -10.35 -26.82
CA LEU A 28 20.63 -10.74 -25.42
C LEU A 28 19.19 -10.54 -24.97
N PRO A 29 18.51 -11.59 -24.52
CA PRO A 29 17.19 -11.43 -23.95
C PRO A 29 17.34 -10.40 -22.84
N ALA A 30 16.53 -9.34 -22.86
CA ALA A 30 16.40 -8.41 -21.76
C ALA A 30 16.15 -9.28 -20.51
N ARG A 31 17.18 -9.50 -19.71
CA ARG A 31 17.03 -10.06 -18.37
C ARG A 31 16.12 -9.05 -17.66
N VAL A 32 14.83 -9.35 -17.61
CA VAL A 32 13.96 -8.84 -16.57
C VAL A 32 14.77 -9.06 -15.30
N LEU A 33 15.18 -7.98 -14.64
CA LEU A 33 15.77 -8.02 -13.32
C LEU A 33 14.75 -8.75 -12.44
N ALA A 34 14.89 -10.07 -12.36
CA ALA A 34 14.24 -10.82 -11.31
C ALA A 34 14.87 -10.29 -10.04
N ALA A 35 14.15 -9.41 -9.34
CA ALA A 35 14.57 -8.93 -8.04
C ALA A 35 14.87 -10.18 -7.20
N SER A 36 16.13 -10.38 -6.82
CA SER A 36 16.53 -11.51 -5.99
C SER A 36 15.72 -11.43 -4.70
N LEU A 37 15.11 -12.55 -4.31
CA LEU A 37 14.45 -12.67 -3.00
C LEU A 37 15.45 -12.26 -1.93
N GLN A 38 15.16 -11.19 -1.20
CA GLN A 38 16.03 -10.75 -0.12
C GLN A 38 15.67 -11.51 1.16
N CYS A 39 16.42 -12.60 1.38
CA CYS A 39 16.31 -13.41 2.58
C CYS A 39 17.34 -12.92 3.61
N GLY A 40 17.15 -11.81 4.24
CA GLY A 40 18.15 -11.28 5.16
C GLY A 40 17.73 -9.96 5.75
N GLU A 41 18.69 -9.25 6.30
CA GLU A 41 18.52 -7.93 6.89
C GLU A 41 17.61 -7.02 6.04
N TRP A 42 16.76 -6.27 6.72
CA TRP A 42 15.90 -5.27 6.09
C TRP A 42 16.21 -3.88 6.65
N PRO A 43 17.27 -3.22 6.14
CA PRO A 43 17.79 -1.98 6.72
C PRO A 43 16.74 -0.88 6.85
N LEU A 44 15.76 -0.81 5.93
CA LEU A 44 14.67 0.16 6.00
C LEU A 44 13.76 -0.11 7.20
N TRP A 45 13.46 -1.39 7.46
CA TRP A 45 12.69 -1.80 8.64
C TRP A 45 13.48 -1.60 9.93
N ASP A 46 14.74 -1.98 9.96
CA ASP A 46 15.60 -1.82 11.15
C ASP A 46 15.72 -0.34 11.53
N ALA A 47 15.86 0.55 10.54
CA ALA A 47 15.87 1.99 10.75
C ALA A 47 14.51 2.52 11.23
N PHE A 48 13.39 1.94 10.78
CA PHE A 48 12.05 2.28 11.27
C PHE A 48 11.89 1.85 12.73
N VAL A 49 12.26 0.63 13.07
CA VAL A 49 12.21 0.10 14.45
C VAL A 49 13.03 0.98 15.37
N ALA A 50 14.30 1.24 15.02
CA ALA A 50 15.20 2.04 15.85
C ALA A 50 14.69 3.46 16.12
N LYS A 51 13.94 4.06 15.17
CA LYS A 51 13.47 5.45 15.31
C LYS A 51 12.06 5.56 15.88
N HIS A 52 11.15 4.67 15.49
CA HIS A 52 9.73 4.84 15.70
C HIS A 52 9.09 3.84 16.67
N ILE A 53 9.76 2.72 16.98
CA ILE A 53 9.21 1.73 17.93
C ILE A 53 9.94 1.78 19.24
N GLN A 54 9.22 2.11 20.30
CA GLN A 54 9.76 2.13 21.67
C GLN A 54 9.95 0.70 22.22
N PRO A 55 10.78 0.51 23.26
CA PRO A 55 11.08 -0.82 23.81
C PRO A 55 9.85 -1.61 24.29
N ASP A 56 8.77 -0.92 24.65
CA ASP A 56 7.47 -1.50 25.07
C ASP A 56 6.55 -1.85 23.88
N GLY A 57 6.93 -1.52 22.65
CA GLY A 57 6.16 -1.78 21.44
C GLY A 57 5.28 -0.62 20.98
N ARG A 58 5.37 0.54 21.60
CA ARG A 58 4.68 1.74 21.13
C ARG A 58 5.29 2.25 19.83
N VAL A 59 4.47 2.50 18.82
CA VAL A 59 4.87 3.15 17.56
C VAL A 59 4.58 4.65 17.64
N VAL A 60 5.59 5.48 17.40
CA VAL A 60 5.49 6.94 17.60
C VAL A 60 5.72 7.70 16.30
N ASP A 61 4.79 8.57 15.99
CA ASP A 61 5.02 9.66 15.04
C ASP A 61 5.51 10.90 15.78
N PHE A 62 6.81 11.18 15.66
CA PHE A 62 7.46 12.33 16.29
C PHE A 62 7.26 13.65 15.56
N LEU A 63 6.55 13.67 14.43
CA LEU A 63 6.33 14.90 13.67
C LEU A 63 5.40 15.87 14.42
N ASN A 64 4.49 15.32 15.21
CA ASN A 64 3.49 16.09 15.94
C ASN A 64 3.93 16.32 17.41
N PRO A 65 3.61 17.49 18.00
CA PRO A 65 3.98 17.82 19.38
C PRO A 65 3.43 16.84 20.43
N ASP A 66 2.28 16.22 20.16
CA ASP A 66 1.66 15.20 21.01
C ASP A 66 2.38 13.85 20.95
N GLN A 67 3.40 13.69 20.08
CA GLN A 67 4.14 12.45 19.87
C GLN A 67 3.18 11.26 19.73
N ARG A 68 2.25 11.39 18.81
CA ARG A 68 1.10 10.48 18.67
C ARG A 68 1.46 9.06 18.29
N SER A 69 0.59 8.16 18.73
CA SER A 69 0.49 6.79 18.26
C SER A 69 -0.92 6.58 17.72
N THR A 70 -1.03 5.96 16.56
CA THR A 70 -2.33 5.68 15.93
C THR A 70 -2.54 4.18 15.83
N SER A 71 -3.80 3.72 15.82
CA SER A 71 -4.13 2.32 15.56
C SER A 71 -3.61 1.88 14.19
N GLU A 72 -3.64 2.77 13.18
CA GLU A 72 -3.02 2.55 11.86
C GLU A 72 -1.53 2.24 12.00
N GLY A 73 -0.78 3.09 12.74
CA GLY A 73 0.66 2.92 12.91
C GLY A 73 1.02 1.61 13.62
N GLN A 74 0.28 1.25 14.66
CA GLN A 74 0.44 -0.02 15.36
C GLN A 74 0.15 -1.20 14.42
N SER A 75 -0.89 -1.10 13.58
CA SER A 75 -1.29 -2.14 12.65
C SER A 75 -0.23 -2.41 11.58
N TYR A 76 0.37 -1.36 11.03
CA TYR A 76 1.44 -1.50 10.04
C TYR A 76 2.73 -2.06 10.65
N ALA A 77 3.05 -1.67 11.90
CA ALA A 77 4.19 -2.26 12.61
C ALA A 77 3.99 -3.76 12.86
N LEU A 78 2.78 -4.21 13.20
CA LEU A 78 2.44 -5.64 13.29
C LEU A 78 2.66 -6.34 11.95
N PHE A 79 2.19 -5.74 10.86
CA PHE A 79 2.36 -6.31 9.53
C PHE A 79 3.84 -6.44 9.15
N PHE A 80 4.66 -5.41 9.35
CA PHE A 80 6.07 -5.45 9.00
C PHE A 80 6.89 -6.35 9.93
N ALA A 81 6.57 -6.44 11.22
CA ALA A 81 7.18 -7.41 12.13
C ALA A 81 6.90 -8.85 11.66
N LEU A 82 5.68 -9.13 11.17
CA LEU A 82 5.34 -10.42 10.58
C LEU A 82 6.11 -10.66 9.27
N VAL A 83 6.20 -9.67 8.38
CA VAL A 83 6.99 -9.75 7.13
C VAL A 83 8.47 -10.02 7.43
N ASN A 84 9.01 -9.44 8.50
CA ASN A 84 10.39 -9.64 8.95
C ASN A 84 10.59 -10.89 9.81
N ASN A 85 9.56 -11.71 10.04
CA ASN A 85 9.58 -12.90 10.89
C ASN A 85 9.97 -12.62 12.35
N ASP A 86 9.67 -11.43 12.86
CA ASP A 86 9.99 -11.01 14.24
C ASP A 86 8.77 -11.16 15.15
N ALA A 87 8.60 -12.36 15.70
CA ALA A 87 7.50 -12.67 16.61
C ALA A 87 7.63 -11.96 17.96
N VAL A 88 8.86 -11.63 18.39
CA VAL A 88 9.10 -10.94 19.65
C VAL A 88 8.63 -9.48 19.57
N LEU A 89 9.01 -8.79 18.50
CA LEU A 89 8.55 -7.41 18.27
C LEU A 89 7.04 -7.37 18.02
N PHE A 90 6.51 -8.34 17.27
CA PHE A 90 5.07 -8.47 17.04
C PHE A 90 4.30 -8.55 18.37
N ASP A 91 4.75 -9.39 19.31
CA ASP A 91 4.12 -9.52 20.62
C ASP A 91 4.18 -8.23 21.44
N LYS A 92 5.30 -7.49 21.39
CA LYS A 92 5.43 -6.20 22.06
C LYS A 92 4.45 -5.16 21.51
N VAL A 93 4.42 -4.99 20.19
CA VAL A 93 3.52 -4.04 19.51
C VAL A 93 2.06 -4.40 19.80
N LEU A 94 1.71 -5.68 19.72
CA LEU A 94 0.36 -6.15 20.02
C LEU A 94 -0.01 -5.93 21.51
N GLY A 95 0.91 -6.20 22.41
CA GLY A 95 0.74 -5.99 23.84
C GLY A 95 0.44 -4.53 24.16
N TRP A 96 1.25 -3.62 23.61
CA TRP A 96 1.05 -2.19 23.79
C TRP A 96 -0.30 -1.71 23.24
N THR A 97 -0.65 -2.16 22.03
CA THR A 97 -1.93 -1.83 21.37
C THR A 97 -3.12 -2.26 22.23
N ARG A 98 -3.12 -3.48 22.71
CA ARG A 98 -4.21 -4.03 23.55
C ARG A 98 -4.35 -3.28 24.87
N HIS A 99 -3.22 -2.94 25.49
CA HIS A 99 -3.24 -2.28 26.80
C HIS A 99 -3.68 -0.82 26.68
N ASN A 100 -3.11 -0.08 25.74
CA ASN A 100 -3.28 1.38 25.68
C ASN A 100 -4.45 1.82 24.76
N LEU A 101 -4.65 1.15 23.63
CA LEU A 101 -5.71 1.55 22.69
C LEU A 101 -7.03 0.80 22.92
N CYS A 102 -7.00 -0.43 23.43
CA CYS A 102 -8.20 -1.21 23.74
C CYS A 102 -8.59 -1.17 25.23
N ALA A 103 -7.99 -0.27 26.01
CA ALA A 103 -8.21 -0.17 27.47
C ALA A 103 -8.02 -1.52 28.21
N GLY A 104 -7.07 -2.35 27.77
CA GLY A 104 -6.82 -3.68 28.31
C GLY A 104 -7.88 -4.76 28.00
N ARG A 105 -8.93 -4.39 27.25
CA ARG A 105 -10.06 -5.28 26.93
C ARG A 105 -10.23 -5.47 25.42
N PRO A 106 -9.25 -6.08 24.72
CA PRO A 106 -9.30 -6.31 23.27
C PRO A 106 -10.41 -7.30 22.87
N ASP A 107 -11.03 -7.96 23.84
CA ASP A 107 -12.19 -8.82 23.68
C ASP A 107 -13.51 -8.06 23.53
N LEU A 108 -13.56 -6.79 23.95
CA LEU A 108 -14.74 -5.93 23.94
C LEU A 108 -14.55 -4.65 23.13
N ASN A 109 -13.33 -4.16 23.04
CA ASN A 109 -13.02 -2.86 22.47
C ASN A 109 -12.16 -2.96 21.22
N LEU A 110 -12.59 -2.31 20.14
CA LEU A 110 -11.69 -1.93 19.07
C LEU A 110 -10.70 -0.87 19.57
N PRO A 111 -9.51 -0.76 18.97
CA PRO A 111 -8.55 0.26 19.34
C PRO A 111 -9.10 1.68 19.17
N ALA A 112 -8.85 2.56 20.12
CA ALA A 112 -8.92 3.99 19.91
C ALA A 112 -7.91 4.39 18.83
N TRP A 113 -8.32 5.26 17.89
CA TRP A 113 -7.43 5.57 16.77
C TRP A 113 -6.25 6.46 17.15
N LEU A 114 -6.39 7.31 18.21
CA LEU A 114 -5.38 8.29 18.57
C LEU A 114 -5.04 8.26 20.07
N TRP A 115 -3.76 8.09 20.35
CA TRP A 115 -3.15 8.18 21.66
C TRP A 115 -1.95 9.12 21.61
N GLY A 116 -1.70 9.87 22.68
CA GLY A 116 -0.63 10.82 22.70
C GLY A 116 -0.59 11.63 23.97
N ARG A 117 0.20 12.71 23.93
CA ARG A 117 0.35 13.65 25.03
C ARG A 117 -0.70 14.75 24.91
N ASP A 118 -1.51 14.91 25.92
CA ASP A 118 -2.52 15.98 25.92
C ASP A 118 -1.94 17.35 26.28
N SER A 119 -2.79 18.38 26.34
CA SER A 119 -2.39 19.75 26.67
C SER A 119 -1.89 19.91 28.11
N SER A 120 -2.23 18.98 29.02
CA SER A 120 -1.74 18.95 30.40
C SER A 120 -0.37 18.25 30.53
N GLY A 121 0.06 17.58 29.44
CA GLY A 121 1.30 16.82 29.40
C GLY A 121 1.12 15.34 29.76
N ASP A 122 -0.12 14.89 29.98
CA ASP A 122 -0.42 13.52 30.33
C ASP A 122 -0.57 12.61 29.10
N TRP A 123 -0.11 11.38 29.22
CA TRP A 123 -0.18 10.36 28.19
C TRP A 123 -1.49 9.58 28.27
N ARG A 124 -2.31 9.66 27.20
CA ARG A 124 -3.61 9.00 27.19
C ARG A 124 -4.21 8.88 25.78
N VAL A 125 -5.34 8.20 25.69
CA VAL A 125 -6.20 8.27 24.50
C VAL A 125 -6.68 9.71 24.31
N LEU A 126 -6.36 10.31 23.16
CA LEU A 126 -6.75 11.67 22.78
C LEU A 126 -8.08 11.69 22.04
N ASP A 127 -8.34 10.66 21.24
CA ASP A 127 -9.63 10.45 20.59
C ASP A 127 -9.99 8.95 20.67
N PRO A 128 -11.09 8.62 21.37
CA PRO A 128 -11.53 7.24 21.58
C PRO A 128 -12.31 6.65 20.39
N ASN A 129 -12.52 7.40 19.30
CA ASN A 129 -13.12 6.84 18.10
C ASN A 129 -12.24 5.73 17.53
N THR A 130 -12.77 4.95 16.62
CA THR A 130 -12.06 3.89 15.93
C THR A 130 -11.68 4.33 14.52
N ALA A 131 -10.72 3.65 13.88
CA ALA A 131 -10.32 3.87 12.50
C ALA A 131 -10.18 2.51 11.80
N SER A 132 -11.19 2.17 11.01
CA SER A 132 -11.39 0.81 10.50
C SER A 132 -10.25 0.27 9.62
N ASP A 133 -9.43 1.14 9.04
CA ASP A 133 -8.20 0.71 8.35
C ASP A 133 -7.20 0.09 9.34
N GLY A 134 -6.99 0.72 10.50
CA GLY A 134 -6.12 0.20 11.55
C GLY A 134 -6.59 -1.17 12.07
N GLU A 135 -7.87 -1.28 12.43
CA GLU A 135 -8.46 -2.52 12.93
C GLU A 135 -8.43 -3.63 11.89
N LEU A 136 -8.70 -3.29 10.62
CA LEU A 136 -8.67 -4.26 9.53
C LEU A 136 -7.26 -4.83 9.32
N TRP A 137 -6.21 -3.99 9.37
CA TRP A 137 -4.84 -4.43 9.30
C TRP A 137 -4.37 -5.18 10.55
N ILE A 138 -4.86 -4.84 11.76
CA ILE A 138 -4.62 -5.62 12.98
C ILE A 138 -5.22 -7.02 12.84
N ALA A 139 -6.49 -7.12 12.42
CA ALA A 139 -7.13 -8.41 12.18
C ALA A 139 -6.35 -9.24 11.17
N TYR A 140 -5.94 -8.64 10.05
CA TYR A 140 -5.14 -9.27 9.01
C TYR A 140 -3.81 -9.79 9.56
N ALA A 141 -3.05 -8.96 10.26
CA ALA A 141 -1.75 -9.33 10.83
C ALA A 141 -1.89 -10.51 11.81
N LEU A 142 -2.92 -10.50 12.66
CA LEU A 142 -3.21 -11.57 13.60
C LEU A 142 -3.60 -12.89 12.90
N LEU A 143 -4.45 -12.82 11.88
CA LEU A 143 -4.87 -14.02 11.13
C LEU A 143 -3.67 -14.65 10.40
N GLU A 144 -2.81 -13.82 9.82
CA GLU A 144 -1.64 -14.30 9.10
C GLU A 144 -0.50 -14.75 10.03
N ALA A 145 -0.30 -14.09 11.17
CA ALA A 145 0.62 -14.55 12.22
C ALA A 145 0.20 -15.92 12.77
N GLY A 146 -1.11 -16.10 13.02
CA GLY A 146 -1.66 -17.38 13.45
C GLY A 146 -1.39 -18.51 12.47
N ARG A 147 -1.56 -18.24 11.17
CA ARG A 147 -1.29 -19.19 10.08
C ARG A 147 0.20 -19.46 9.87
N LEU A 148 1.00 -18.40 9.78
CA LEU A 148 2.42 -18.48 9.40
C LEU A 148 3.29 -19.04 10.52
N TRP A 149 3.03 -18.67 11.76
CA TRP A 149 3.74 -19.15 12.94
C TRP A 149 3.07 -20.34 13.65
N ASN A 150 1.95 -20.84 13.09
CA ASN A 150 1.17 -21.94 13.69
C ASN A 150 0.77 -21.63 15.15
N ARG A 151 0.28 -20.41 15.42
CA ARG A 151 -0.15 -19.97 16.75
C ARG A 151 -1.65 -19.68 16.76
N PRO A 152 -2.50 -20.66 17.12
CA PRO A 152 -3.96 -20.55 17.05
C PRO A 152 -4.54 -19.41 17.90
N GLY A 153 -3.84 -18.96 18.94
CA GLY A 153 -4.23 -17.81 19.76
C GLY A 153 -4.32 -16.51 18.94
N TYR A 154 -3.42 -16.29 17.99
CA TYR A 154 -3.51 -15.12 17.09
C TYR A 154 -4.69 -15.25 16.13
N THR A 155 -4.93 -16.44 15.57
CA THR A 155 -6.08 -16.68 14.70
C THR A 155 -7.39 -16.34 15.42
N LYS A 156 -7.55 -16.83 16.67
CA LYS A 156 -8.72 -16.52 17.49
C LYS A 156 -8.85 -15.02 17.76
N ALA A 157 -7.75 -14.35 18.09
CA ALA A 157 -7.75 -12.90 18.33
C ALA A 157 -8.13 -12.13 17.06
N GLY A 158 -7.59 -12.51 15.89
CA GLY A 158 -7.93 -11.88 14.61
C GLY A 158 -9.41 -12.05 14.25
N GLN A 159 -9.98 -13.26 14.47
CA GLN A 159 -11.41 -13.50 14.28
C GLN A 159 -12.27 -12.65 15.22
N GLN A 160 -11.81 -12.44 16.45
CA GLN A 160 -12.52 -11.60 17.41
C GLN A 160 -12.53 -10.12 16.99
N VAL A 161 -11.40 -9.59 16.50
CA VAL A 161 -11.34 -8.23 15.93
C VAL A 161 -12.32 -8.12 14.75
N LEU A 162 -12.38 -9.10 13.83
CA LEU A 162 -13.35 -9.10 12.73
C LEU A 162 -14.79 -9.07 13.21
N GLN A 163 -15.12 -9.78 14.31
CA GLN A 163 -16.45 -9.75 14.91
C GLN A 163 -16.80 -8.36 15.45
N LEU A 164 -15.86 -7.69 16.11
CA LEU A 164 -16.04 -6.33 16.64
C LEU A 164 -16.21 -5.31 15.51
N ILE A 165 -15.37 -5.35 14.47
CA ILE A 165 -15.51 -4.50 13.28
C ILE A 165 -16.89 -4.69 12.65
N ARG A 166 -17.30 -5.96 12.45
CA ARG A 166 -18.61 -6.26 11.87
C ARG A 166 -19.75 -5.71 12.69
N ALA A 167 -19.65 -5.73 14.03
CA ALA A 167 -20.70 -5.25 14.92
C ALA A 167 -20.75 -3.73 15.04
N GLN A 168 -19.61 -3.04 14.88
CA GLN A 168 -19.48 -1.61 15.22
C GLN A 168 -19.27 -0.70 14.02
N GLU A 169 -18.73 -1.22 12.90
CA GLU A 169 -18.27 -0.43 11.76
C GLU A 169 -18.83 -0.86 10.41
N VAL A 170 -19.59 -1.96 10.37
CA VAL A 170 -20.25 -2.39 9.13
C VAL A 170 -21.70 -1.92 9.13
N ALA A 171 -22.09 -1.21 8.06
CA ALA A 171 -23.46 -0.79 7.81
C ALA A 171 -23.94 -1.30 6.45
N ASN A 172 -25.28 -1.50 6.34
CA ASN A 172 -25.91 -1.81 5.06
C ASN A 172 -26.37 -0.50 4.41
N LEU A 173 -25.66 -0.04 3.39
CA LEU A 173 -25.95 1.23 2.72
C LEU A 173 -26.98 1.01 1.61
N PRO A 174 -28.09 1.78 1.59
CA PRO A 174 -29.08 1.69 0.51
C PRO A 174 -28.43 1.80 -0.86
N GLY A 175 -28.80 0.92 -1.80
CA GLY A 175 -28.27 0.89 -3.17
C GLY A 175 -26.82 0.42 -3.32
N LEU A 176 -26.05 0.31 -2.24
CA LEU A 176 -24.65 -0.20 -2.26
C LEU A 176 -24.54 -1.58 -1.60
N GLY A 177 -25.27 -1.83 -0.50
CA GLY A 177 -25.17 -3.04 0.30
C GLY A 177 -24.25 -2.89 1.51
N PRO A 178 -23.77 -4.01 2.10
CA PRO A 178 -22.90 -3.97 3.25
C PRO A 178 -21.59 -3.27 2.91
N MET A 179 -21.17 -2.35 3.80
CA MET A 179 -19.96 -1.55 3.62
C MET A 179 -19.27 -1.29 4.94
N LEU A 180 -17.95 -1.22 4.92
CA LEU A 180 -17.13 -0.80 6.04
C LEU A 180 -17.15 0.73 6.14
N LEU A 181 -17.58 1.25 7.27
CA LEU A 181 -17.48 2.66 7.61
C LEU A 181 -16.06 2.96 8.10
N PRO A 182 -15.57 4.21 7.96
CA PRO A 182 -14.22 4.58 8.38
C PRO A 182 -13.96 4.49 9.89
N GLY A 183 -15.01 4.35 10.69
CA GLY A 183 -14.96 4.19 12.13
C GLY A 183 -16.35 4.15 12.72
N ARG A 184 -16.42 3.99 14.06
CA ARG A 184 -17.67 3.77 14.80
C ARG A 184 -18.61 4.98 14.78
N THR A 185 -18.07 6.19 14.81
CA THR A 185 -18.86 7.43 14.93
C THR A 185 -18.39 8.50 13.96
N GLY A 186 -19.31 9.41 13.56
CA GLY A 186 -18.95 10.60 12.76
C GLY A 186 -19.00 10.41 11.24
N PHE A 187 -19.31 9.20 10.74
CA PHE A 187 -19.28 8.89 9.30
C PHE A 187 -20.67 8.69 8.70
N THR A 188 -21.72 8.86 9.48
CA THR A 188 -23.11 8.71 9.04
C THR A 188 -23.93 9.94 9.38
N ALA A 189 -24.78 10.36 8.45
CA ALA A 189 -25.81 11.38 8.63
C ALA A 189 -27.09 10.90 7.92
N PRO A 190 -28.25 11.50 8.14
CA PRO A 190 -29.48 11.10 7.46
C PRO A 190 -29.30 11.06 5.93
N GLY A 191 -29.39 9.84 5.35
CA GLY A 191 -29.23 9.61 3.91
C GLY A 191 -27.82 9.82 3.36
N ARG A 192 -26.79 9.88 4.20
CA ARG A 192 -25.40 10.11 3.77
C ARG A 192 -24.41 9.29 4.58
N TRP A 193 -23.40 8.74 3.90
CA TRP A 193 -22.32 7.95 4.48
C TRP A 193 -20.99 8.43 3.93
N ALA A 194 -20.13 8.96 4.78
CA ALA A 194 -18.75 9.28 4.42
C ALA A 194 -17.92 8.00 4.37
N LEU A 195 -17.14 7.83 3.30
CA LEU A 195 -16.26 6.69 3.09
C LEU A 195 -14.86 7.18 2.74
N ASN A 196 -13.86 6.41 3.15
CA ASN A 196 -12.47 6.61 2.75
C ASN A 196 -12.04 5.46 1.83
N PRO A 197 -11.80 5.72 0.52
CA PRO A 197 -11.43 4.67 -0.42
C PRO A 197 -10.15 3.92 -0.04
N SER A 198 -9.20 4.57 0.65
CA SER A 198 -7.93 3.96 1.06
C SER A 198 -8.08 2.94 2.20
N TYR A 199 -9.22 2.95 2.91
CA TYR A 199 -9.53 2.00 3.98
C TYR A 199 -10.02 0.65 3.46
N LEU A 200 -10.03 0.45 2.14
CA LEU A 200 -10.62 -0.70 1.47
C LEU A 200 -9.57 -1.53 0.68
N PRO A 201 -8.45 -1.99 1.30
CA PRO A 201 -7.46 -2.82 0.63
C PRO A 201 -8.06 -4.18 0.28
N LEU A 202 -8.29 -4.44 -1.02
CA LEU A 202 -9.02 -5.61 -1.50
C LEU A 202 -8.38 -6.94 -1.07
N GLN A 203 -7.04 -7.03 -1.05
CA GLN A 203 -6.31 -8.21 -0.58
C GLN A 203 -6.59 -8.51 0.89
N VAL A 204 -6.73 -7.49 1.73
CA VAL A 204 -7.06 -7.66 3.15
C VAL A 204 -8.52 -8.10 3.30
N LEU A 205 -9.44 -7.48 2.57
CA LEU A 205 -10.86 -7.85 2.55
C LEU A 205 -11.07 -9.30 2.07
N ARG A 206 -10.30 -9.77 1.07
CA ARG A 206 -10.31 -11.19 0.63
C ARG A 206 -9.88 -12.12 1.76
N ARG A 207 -8.84 -11.74 2.49
CA ARG A 207 -8.38 -12.56 3.63
C ARG A 207 -9.42 -12.61 4.75
N CYS A 208 -10.11 -11.50 5.02
CA CYS A 208 -11.21 -11.44 5.98
C CYS A 208 -12.36 -12.36 5.55
N ALA A 209 -12.73 -12.36 4.26
CA ALA A 209 -13.76 -13.24 3.72
C ALA A 209 -13.41 -14.73 3.91
N ASN A 210 -12.14 -15.10 3.76
CA ASN A 210 -11.68 -16.47 4.01
C ASN A 210 -11.70 -16.85 5.52
N ALA A 211 -11.44 -15.87 6.39
CA ALA A 211 -11.40 -16.12 7.83
C ALA A 211 -12.78 -16.15 8.49
N ASP A 212 -13.73 -15.40 7.92
CA ASP A 212 -15.14 -15.33 8.32
C ASP A 212 -16.07 -15.47 7.10
N PRO A 213 -16.23 -16.71 6.56
CA PRO A 213 -17.02 -16.93 5.34
C PRO A 213 -18.52 -16.62 5.48
N LYS A 214 -19.02 -16.52 6.71
CA LYS A 214 -20.41 -16.17 7.01
C LYS A 214 -20.57 -14.65 7.26
N GLY A 215 -19.47 -13.92 7.30
CA GLY A 215 -19.45 -12.47 7.47
C GLY A 215 -19.75 -11.72 6.17
N PRO A 216 -19.84 -10.40 6.22
CA PRO A 216 -20.18 -9.56 5.06
C PRO A 216 -18.98 -9.29 4.13
N TRP A 217 -17.81 -9.83 4.42
CA TRP A 217 -16.53 -9.42 3.85
C TRP A 217 -16.43 -9.61 2.34
N ALA A 218 -16.99 -10.70 1.81
CA ALA A 218 -17.02 -10.94 0.37
C ALA A 218 -17.85 -9.87 -0.36
N ALA A 219 -18.99 -9.50 0.20
CA ALA A 219 -19.84 -8.44 -0.33
C ALA A 219 -19.17 -7.06 -0.17
N ILE A 220 -18.54 -6.78 0.97
CA ILE A 220 -17.75 -5.55 1.18
C ILE A 220 -16.62 -5.45 0.16
N ALA A 221 -15.87 -6.54 -0.10
CA ALA A 221 -14.81 -6.55 -1.11
C ALA A 221 -15.33 -6.23 -2.51
N LEU A 222 -16.53 -6.72 -2.87
CA LEU A 222 -17.17 -6.38 -4.13
C LEU A 222 -17.61 -4.91 -4.17
N ASN A 223 -18.27 -4.43 -3.11
CA ASN A 223 -18.74 -3.05 -3.00
C ASN A 223 -17.57 -2.06 -2.95
N ALA A 224 -16.45 -2.43 -2.32
CA ALA A 224 -15.21 -1.63 -2.31
C ALA A 224 -14.75 -1.29 -3.73
N THR A 225 -14.87 -2.21 -4.69
CA THR A 225 -14.50 -1.90 -6.09
C THR A 225 -15.43 -0.88 -6.74
N ARG A 226 -16.70 -0.82 -6.32
CA ARG A 226 -17.62 0.25 -6.75
C ARG A 226 -17.21 1.59 -6.14
N VAL A 227 -16.89 1.61 -4.83
CA VAL A 227 -16.38 2.83 -4.18
C VAL A 227 -15.15 3.34 -4.92
N LEU A 228 -14.14 2.49 -5.13
CA LEU A 228 -12.87 2.84 -5.77
C LEU A 228 -13.04 3.37 -7.20
N ARG A 229 -13.96 2.79 -7.98
CA ARG A 229 -14.23 3.20 -9.36
C ARG A 229 -15.11 4.44 -9.43
N ASP A 230 -16.26 4.39 -8.75
CA ASP A 230 -17.33 5.36 -8.97
C ASP A 230 -17.06 6.69 -8.25
N SER A 231 -16.15 6.72 -7.25
CA SER A 231 -15.66 7.95 -6.62
C SER A 231 -14.47 8.59 -7.36
N ALA A 232 -13.94 7.92 -8.40
CA ALA A 232 -12.76 8.35 -9.15
C ALA A 232 -13.09 8.59 -10.64
N PRO A 233 -13.90 9.61 -10.98
CA PRO A 233 -14.47 9.78 -12.34
C PRO A 233 -13.41 9.96 -13.43
N VAL A 234 -12.24 10.48 -13.09
CA VAL A 234 -11.09 10.62 -14.00
C VAL A 234 -9.94 9.68 -13.62
N GLY A 235 -10.25 8.56 -12.94
CA GLY A 235 -9.25 7.58 -12.50
C GLY A 235 -8.37 8.04 -11.33
N LEU A 236 -8.72 9.13 -10.67
CA LEU A 236 -8.03 9.70 -9.52
C LEU A 236 -8.88 9.55 -8.27
N ALA A 237 -8.41 8.74 -7.34
CA ALA A 237 -9.10 8.47 -6.09
C ALA A 237 -9.11 9.71 -5.18
N PRO A 238 -10.24 10.05 -4.54
CA PRO A 238 -10.28 11.05 -3.49
C PRO A 238 -9.82 10.45 -2.15
N ASP A 239 -9.40 11.32 -1.22
CA ASP A 239 -9.19 10.94 0.17
C ASP A 239 -10.52 10.51 0.81
N TRP A 240 -11.57 11.28 0.54
CA TRP A 240 -12.91 11.05 1.10
C TRP A 240 -14.00 11.21 0.04
N THR A 241 -15.03 10.41 0.16
CA THR A 241 -16.22 10.47 -0.69
C THR A 241 -17.49 10.26 0.15
N VAL A 242 -18.61 10.72 -0.34
CA VAL A 242 -19.93 10.51 0.31
C VAL A 242 -20.82 9.70 -0.61
N TRP A 243 -21.43 8.67 -0.05
CA TRP A 243 -22.55 7.94 -0.66
C TRP A 243 -23.88 8.53 -0.18
N ASP A 244 -24.81 8.84 -1.09
CA ASP A 244 -26.12 9.41 -0.79
C ASP A 244 -27.29 8.42 -0.94
N GLY A 245 -26.98 7.14 -1.15
CA GLY A 245 -27.96 6.10 -1.45
C GLY A 245 -28.14 5.83 -2.95
N LYS A 246 -27.56 6.66 -3.82
CA LYS A 246 -27.65 6.56 -5.29
C LYS A 246 -26.32 6.74 -5.97
N ALA A 247 -25.53 7.72 -5.58
CA ALA A 247 -24.26 8.09 -6.21
C ALA A 247 -23.19 8.50 -5.18
N PHE A 248 -21.92 8.42 -5.61
CA PHE A 248 -20.79 9.00 -4.90
C PHE A 248 -20.63 10.47 -5.29
N SER A 249 -20.26 11.29 -4.32
CA SER A 249 -19.95 12.70 -4.50
C SER A 249 -18.78 13.13 -3.61
N PRO A 250 -18.13 14.27 -3.90
CA PRO A 250 -17.13 14.84 -3.00
C PRO A 250 -17.67 15.05 -1.60
N ASP A 251 -16.83 14.82 -0.60
CA ASP A 251 -17.18 15.09 0.81
C ASP A 251 -17.40 16.61 1.00
N PRO A 252 -18.54 17.06 1.50
CA PRO A 252 -18.83 18.50 1.64
C PRO A 252 -17.87 19.27 2.55
N GLN A 253 -17.21 18.58 3.48
CA GLN A 253 -16.27 19.21 4.43
C GLN A 253 -14.82 19.12 3.95
N ARG A 254 -14.46 18.03 3.24
CA ARG A 254 -13.09 17.72 2.82
C ARG A 254 -12.84 17.97 1.34
N GLY A 255 -13.90 18.15 0.55
CA GLY A 255 -13.82 18.43 -0.89
C GLY A 255 -13.50 17.20 -1.73
N ASN A 256 -13.03 17.48 -2.95
CA ASN A 256 -12.66 16.48 -3.98
C ASN A 256 -11.15 16.28 -4.06
N VAL A 257 -10.47 16.29 -2.94
CA VAL A 257 -9.01 16.19 -2.85
C VAL A 257 -8.58 14.74 -2.76
N GLY A 258 -7.59 14.35 -3.57
CA GLY A 258 -6.79 13.14 -3.39
C GLY A 258 -5.38 13.52 -2.94
N SER A 259 -4.91 12.97 -1.81
CA SER A 259 -3.63 13.30 -1.22
C SER A 259 -3.07 12.12 -0.40
N TYR A 260 -2.85 12.32 0.89
CA TYR A 260 -2.21 11.36 1.79
C TYR A 260 -3.02 10.07 2.03
N ASP A 261 -4.34 10.12 1.97
CA ASP A 261 -5.16 8.91 2.01
C ASP A 261 -5.20 8.22 0.65
N ALA A 262 -5.54 8.98 -0.39
CA ALA A 262 -5.74 8.47 -1.75
C ALA A 262 -4.51 7.76 -2.34
N ILE A 263 -3.30 8.17 -1.97
CA ILE A 263 -2.07 7.53 -2.46
C ILE A 263 -2.02 6.04 -2.12
N ARG A 264 -2.63 5.62 -0.99
CA ARG A 264 -2.71 4.22 -0.58
C ARG A 264 -3.65 3.40 -1.49
N VAL A 265 -4.63 4.03 -2.14
CA VAL A 265 -5.50 3.34 -3.11
C VAL A 265 -4.68 2.71 -4.24
N TYR A 266 -3.74 3.48 -4.79
CA TYR A 266 -2.85 2.98 -5.86
C TYR A 266 -1.85 1.95 -5.34
N LEU A 267 -1.34 2.15 -4.13
CA LEU A 267 -0.46 1.20 -3.45
C LEU A 267 -1.16 -0.16 -3.32
N TRP A 268 -2.38 -0.18 -2.78
CA TRP A 268 -3.16 -1.43 -2.60
C TRP A 268 -3.51 -2.08 -3.93
N ALA A 269 -3.96 -1.31 -4.92
CA ALA A 269 -4.28 -1.82 -6.24
C ALA A 269 -3.07 -2.43 -6.94
N GLY A 270 -1.91 -1.79 -6.82
CA GLY A 270 -0.64 -2.28 -7.38
C GLY A 270 -0.15 -3.59 -6.79
N MET A 271 -0.44 -3.82 -5.50
CA MET A 271 -0.03 -5.04 -4.78
C MET A 271 -0.97 -6.24 -4.99
N LEU A 272 -2.09 -6.09 -5.68
CA LEU A 272 -3.00 -7.20 -5.95
C LEU A 272 -2.30 -8.31 -6.73
N ASP A 273 -2.58 -9.55 -6.36
CA ASP A 273 -2.11 -10.73 -7.09
C ASP A 273 -2.61 -10.73 -8.54
N ALA A 274 -1.81 -11.29 -9.46
CA ALA A 274 -2.20 -11.38 -10.86
C ALA A 274 -3.46 -12.24 -11.10
N GLY A 275 -3.73 -13.17 -10.20
CA GLY A 275 -4.92 -14.01 -10.20
C GLY A 275 -6.16 -13.39 -9.56
N GLU A 276 -6.08 -12.15 -8.99
CA GLU A 276 -7.27 -11.45 -8.48
C GLU A 276 -8.16 -11.02 -9.65
N PRO A 277 -9.41 -11.54 -9.76
CA PRO A 277 -10.28 -11.31 -10.92
C PRO A 277 -10.56 -9.84 -11.23
N LEU A 278 -10.60 -8.99 -10.20
CA LEU A 278 -10.93 -7.57 -10.33
C LEU A 278 -9.72 -6.67 -10.59
N ARG A 279 -8.49 -7.22 -10.49
CA ARG A 279 -7.24 -6.45 -10.58
C ARG A 279 -7.12 -5.64 -11.86
N THR A 280 -7.27 -6.29 -13.01
CA THR A 280 -7.10 -5.63 -14.32
C THR A 280 -8.11 -4.50 -14.53
N LYS A 281 -9.35 -4.74 -14.11
CA LYS A 281 -10.40 -3.71 -14.19
C LYS A 281 -10.08 -2.55 -13.25
N LEU A 282 -9.73 -2.82 -12.02
CA LEU A 282 -9.42 -1.81 -11.00
C LEU A 282 -8.22 -0.94 -11.41
N LEU A 283 -7.13 -1.55 -11.90
CA LEU A 283 -5.96 -0.81 -12.38
C LEU A 283 -6.30 0.10 -13.57
N ARG A 284 -7.20 -0.31 -14.46
CA ARG A 284 -7.69 0.53 -15.55
C ARG A 284 -8.58 1.66 -15.06
N ASP A 285 -9.51 1.37 -14.14
CA ASP A 285 -10.43 2.37 -13.59
C ASP A 285 -9.67 3.43 -12.74
N LEU A 286 -8.48 3.11 -12.24
CA LEU A 286 -7.60 3.99 -11.48
C LEU A 286 -6.40 4.49 -12.30
N SER A 287 -6.56 4.80 -13.59
CA SER A 287 -5.46 5.16 -14.49
C SER A 287 -4.95 6.61 -14.33
N GLY A 288 -5.66 7.48 -13.64
CA GLY A 288 -5.35 8.89 -13.52
C GLY A 288 -3.91 9.24 -13.08
N PRO A 289 -3.24 8.49 -12.18
CA PRO A 289 -1.84 8.73 -11.85
C PRO A 289 -0.89 8.64 -13.06
N MET A 290 -1.22 7.81 -14.06
CA MET A 290 -0.41 7.69 -15.27
C MET A 290 -0.40 8.98 -16.07
N ASP A 291 -1.57 9.61 -16.20
CA ASP A 291 -1.72 10.86 -16.96
C ASP A 291 -0.95 12.00 -16.28
N LEU A 292 -1.03 12.08 -14.94
CA LEU A 292 -0.26 13.07 -14.17
C LEU A 292 1.25 12.84 -14.28
N LEU A 293 1.72 11.60 -14.14
CA LEU A 293 3.13 11.26 -14.26
C LEU A 293 3.66 11.52 -15.68
N ALA A 294 2.87 11.24 -16.71
CA ALA A 294 3.24 11.51 -18.10
C ALA A 294 3.33 13.01 -18.39
N ALA A 295 2.41 13.79 -17.83
CA ALA A 295 2.36 15.25 -18.06
C ALA A 295 3.42 16.02 -17.26
N GLN A 296 3.72 15.60 -16.03
CA GLN A 296 4.51 16.40 -15.08
C GLN A 296 5.81 15.71 -14.63
N GLY A 297 6.01 14.44 -14.98
CA GLY A 297 7.16 13.63 -14.53
C GLY A 297 7.09 13.22 -13.05
N ASN A 298 6.28 13.91 -12.25
CA ASN A 298 6.10 13.68 -10.82
C ASN A 298 4.62 13.65 -10.44
N PHE A 299 4.31 13.01 -9.34
CA PHE A 299 2.99 13.07 -8.74
C PHE A 299 2.85 14.39 -7.95
N ALA A 300 1.62 14.83 -7.70
CA ALA A 300 1.35 16.04 -6.91
C ALA A 300 1.04 15.69 -5.46
N GLU A 301 1.27 16.61 -4.52
CA GLU A 301 0.91 16.44 -3.12
C GLU A 301 -0.61 16.40 -2.95
N LYS A 302 -1.31 17.30 -3.66
CA LYS A 302 -2.78 17.37 -3.65
C LYS A 302 -3.30 17.37 -5.07
N ILE A 303 -4.38 16.66 -5.29
CA ILE A 303 -5.01 16.52 -6.61
C ILE A 303 -6.49 16.85 -6.48
N ASP A 304 -6.98 17.74 -7.35
CA ASP A 304 -8.41 17.86 -7.61
C ASP A 304 -8.86 16.64 -8.42
N THR A 305 -9.56 15.72 -7.79
CA THR A 305 -9.91 14.41 -8.38
C THR A 305 -11.04 14.47 -9.40
N THR A 306 -11.72 15.60 -9.54
CA THR A 306 -12.72 15.83 -10.58
C THR A 306 -12.15 16.49 -11.81
N ARG A 307 -11.13 17.34 -11.65
CA ARG A 307 -10.50 18.10 -12.74
C ARG A 307 -9.20 17.49 -13.23
N GLY A 308 -8.60 16.58 -12.47
CA GLY A 308 -7.30 15.99 -12.77
C GLY A 308 -6.13 16.96 -12.62
N VAL A 309 -6.26 18.00 -11.79
CA VAL A 309 -5.22 19.02 -11.60
C VAL A 309 -4.49 18.78 -10.29
N GLY A 310 -3.17 18.61 -10.40
CA GLY A 310 -2.27 18.45 -9.25
C GLY A 310 -1.64 19.77 -8.80
N THR A 311 -1.45 19.93 -7.49
CA THR A 311 -0.77 21.05 -6.86
C THR A 311 0.21 20.57 -5.79
N GLY A 312 1.28 21.32 -5.58
CA GLY A 312 2.34 20.98 -4.63
C GLY A 312 3.26 19.84 -5.12
N ALA A 313 4.44 19.76 -4.53
CA ALA A 313 5.39 18.69 -4.80
C ALA A 313 5.05 17.47 -3.93
N ALA A 314 4.83 16.32 -4.55
CA ALA A 314 4.56 15.09 -3.82
C ALA A 314 5.71 14.75 -2.86
N PRO A 315 5.39 14.33 -1.63
CA PRO A 315 6.35 13.72 -0.72
C PRO A 315 7.02 12.50 -1.36
N VAL A 316 8.25 12.22 -0.94
CA VAL A 316 9.03 11.06 -1.44
C VAL A 316 8.29 9.74 -1.20
N GLY A 317 7.57 9.62 -0.09
CA GLY A 317 6.73 8.46 0.22
C GLY A 317 5.68 8.15 -0.84
N PHE A 318 5.15 9.17 -1.56
CA PHE A 318 4.20 8.93 -2.66
C PHE A 318 4.86 8.20 -3.83
N SER A 319 6.12 8.53 -4.13
CA SER A 319 6.89 7.77 -5.12
C SER A 319 7.04 6.30 -4.72
N ALA A 320 7.30 6.03 -3.43
CA ALA A 320 7.34 4.65 -2.92
C ALA A 320 6.01 3.92 -3.07
N ALA A 321 4.91 4.58 -2.70
CA ALA A 321 3.57 4.00 -2.80
C ALA A 321 3.17 3.65 -4.25
N LEU A 322 3.69 4.40 -5.23
CA LEU A 322 3.43 4.14 -6.65
C LEU A 322 4.25 2.99 -7.25
N LEU A 323 5.30 2.49 -6.59
CA LEU A 323 6.16 1.42 -7.17
C LEU A 323 5.39 0.14 -7.50
N PRO A 324 4.55 -0.44 -6.62
CA PRO A 324 3.75 -1.60 -6.95
C PRO A 324 2.75 -1.33 -8.09
N TYR A 325 2.14 -0.16 -8.10
CA TYR A 325 1.18 0.25 -9.11
C TYR A 325 1.82 0.33 -10.51
N LEU A 326 2.96 1.02 -10.63
CA LEU A 326 3.70 1.15 -11.88
C LEU A 326 4.26 -0.19 -12.38
N SER A 327 4.67 -1.06 -11.46
CA SER A 327 5.06 -2.44 -11.77
C SER A 327 3.87 -3.24 -12.31
N ALA A 328 2.71 -3.13 -11.68
CA ALA A 328 1.49 -3.81 -12.09
C ALA A 328 1.01 -3.39 -13.50
N LEU A 329 1.21 -2.11 -13.84
CA LEU A 329 0.91 -1.53 -15.15
C LEU A 329 2.02 -1.74 -16.19
N ARG A 330 3.13 -2.42 -15.83
CA ARG A 330 4.28 -2.66 -16.70
C ARG A 330 4.90 -1.37 -17.27
N GLN A 331 5.10 -0.37 -16.40
CA GLN A 331 5.66 0.93 -16.75
C GLN A 331 7.13 1.06 -16.28
N PRO A 332 8.10 0.39 -16.91
CA PRO A 332 9.46 0.28 -16.38
C PRO A 332 10.20 1.62 -16.31
N ALA A 333 9.96 2.53 -17.24
CA ALA A 333 10.58 3.85 -17.25
C ALA A 333 10.10 4.71 -16.07
N LEU A 334 8.79 4.79 -15.85
CA LEU A 334 8.21 5.52 -14.73
C LEU A 334 8.54 4.86 -13.38
N LEU A 335 8.52 3.53 -13.32
CA LEU A 335 8.95 2.79 -12.14
C LEU A 335 10.37 3.14 -11.73
N LYS A 336 11.31 3.14 -12.69
CA LYS A 336 12.70 3.52 -12.46
C LYS A 336 12.82 4.98 -12.00
N ALA A 337 12.11 5.90 -12.65
CA ALA A 337 12.13 7.31 -12.29
C ALA A 337 11.62 7.54 -10.86
N GLN A 338 10.50 6.89 -10.46
CA GLN A 338 10.00 7.01 -9.09
C GLN A 338 10.92 6.33 -8.06
N ALA A 339 11.51 5.18 -8.38
CA ALA A 339 12.47 4.52 -7.50
C ALA A 339 13.74 5.35 -7.26
N GLN A 340 14.22 6.10 -8.27
CA GLN A 340 15.38 6.99 -8.14
C GLN A 340 15.14 8.20 -7.22
N ARG A 341 13.89 8.56 -6.94
CA ARG A 341 13.57 9.62 -5.97
C ARG A 341 13.76 9.18 -4.52
N LEU A 342 13.78 7.87 -4.28
CA LEU A 342 13.91 7.32 -2.93
C LEU A 342 15.39 7.28 -2.52
N PRO A 343 15.73 7.75 -1.33
CA PRO A 343 17.08 7.60 -0.82
C PRO A 343 17.38 6.11 -0.59
N ALA A 344 18.61 5.70 -0.86
CA ALA A 344 19.04 4.35 -0.51
C ALA A 344 18.92 4.13 1.01
N ALA A 345 18.47 2.95 1.43
CA ALA A 345 18.15 2.66 2.84
C ALA A 345 19.30 2.96 3.81
N ALA A 346 20.54 2.78 3.36
CA ALA A 346 21.74 3.07 4.16
C ALA A 346 22.16 4.55 4.19
N GLN A 347 21.48 5.43 3.44
CA GLN A 347 21.84 6.86 3.41
C GLN A 347 21.20 7.63 4.56
N PRO A 348 21.87 8.67 5.11
CA PRO A 348 21.30 9.55 6.13
C PRO A 348 19.93 10.16 5.73
N ALA A 349 19.74 10.44 4.43
CA ALA A 349 18.48 10.94 3.90
C ALA A 349 17.30 9.97 4.13
N ALA A 350 17.52 8.66 4.07
CA ALA A 350 16.49 7.67 4.40
C ALA A 350 16.11 7.72 5.89
N ALA A 351 17.08 7.96 6.77
CA ALA A 351 16.86 8.16 8.18
C ALA A 351 16.18 9.50 8.52
N ALA A 352 16.18 10.46 7.61
CA ALA A 352 15.53 11.76 7.77
C ALA A 352 14.06 11.78 7.32
N LEU A 353 13.60 10.77 6.57
CA LEU A 353 12.21 10.72 6.10
C LEU A 353 11.21 10.84 7.27
N PRO A 354 10.13 11.63 7.10
CA PRO A 354 9.01 11.65 8.02
C PRO A 354 8.41 10.26 8.24
N TYR A 355 7.74 10.08 9.36
CA TYR A 355 7.12 8.81 9.77
C TYR A 355 6.27 8.18 8.66
N TYR A 356 5.32 8.94 8.12
CA TYR A 356 4.38 8.44 7.12
C TYR A 356 5.08 8.07 5.79
N GLU A 357 6.01 8.91 5.32
CA GLU A 357 6.78 8.61 4.11
C GLU A 357 7.61 7.34 4.25
N ARG A 358 8.17 7.11 5.42
CA ARG A 358 8.91 5.89 5.74
C ARG A 358 8.01 4.67 5.77
N THR A 359 6.78 4.79 6.28
CA THR A 359 5.78 3.73 6.26
C THR A 359 5.40 3.37 4.82
N LEU A 360 5.16 4.36 3.96
CA LEU A 360 4.89 4.13 2.54
C LEU A 360 6.11 3.50 1.82
N ALA A 361 7.32 3.88 2.20
CA ALA A 361 8.54 3.27 1.66
C ALA A 361 8.67 1.80 2.06
N LEU A 362 8.37 1.44 3.30
CA LEU A 362 8.34 0.03 3.75
C LEU A 362 7.36 -0.80 2.92
N PHE A 363 6.17 -0.28 2.64
CA PHE A 363 5.23 -0.95 1.76
C PHE A 363 5.76 -1.06 0.32
N GLY A 364 6.08 0.06 -0.32
CA GLY A 364 6.39 0.09 -1.75
C GLY A 364 7.73 -0.55 -2.10
N GLN A 365 8.81 -0.20 -1.38
CA GLN A 365 10.14 -0.79 -1.60
C GLN A 365 10.18 -2.24 -1.13
N GLY A 366 9.62 -2.56 0.05
CA GLY A 366 9.55 -3.93 0.54
C GLY A 366 8.81 -4.85 -0.44
N TRP A 367 7.75 -4.36 -1.07
CA TRP A 367 7.08 -5.11 -2.14
C TRP A 367 7.99 -5.26 -3.37
N LEU A 368 8.64 -4.20 -3.83
CA LEU A 368 9.55 -4.25 -4.98
C LEU A 368 10.73 -5.20 -4.75
N GLU A 369 11.26 -5.23 -3.53
CA GLU A 369 12.32 -6.12 -3.07
C GLU A 369 11.88 -7.58 -2.87
N ASN A 370 10.60 -7.90 -3.11
CA ASN A 370 10.00 -9.22 -2.87
C ASN A 370 10.06 -9.68 -1.40
N ARG A 371 10.06 -8.75 -0.43
CA ARG A 371 9.96 -9.09 0.98
C ARG A 371 8.66 -9.83 1.30
N TYR A 372 7.62 -9.50 0.56
CA TYR A 372 6.31 -10.12 0.66
C TYR A 372 5.51 -10.00 -0.64
N ARG A 373 4.48 -10.83 -0.76
CA ARG A 373 3.41 -10.77 -1.76
C ARG A 373 2.09 -11.13 -1.09
N PHE A 374 1.00 -10.83 -1.77
CA PHE A 374 -0.32 -11.32 -1.43
C PHE A 374 -0.74 -12.37 -2.46
N ALA A 375 -1.39 -13.45 -2.03
CA ALA A 375 -2.07 -14.39 -2.92
C ALA A 375 -3.44 -13.81 -3.33
N ALA A 376 -4.06 -14.36 -4.37
CA ALA A 376 -5.38 -13.94 -4.85
C ALA A 376 -6.48 -14.02 -3.78
N ASP A 377 -6.34 -14.95 -2.83
CA ASP A 377 -7.22 -15.10 -1.67
C ASP A 377 -6.86 -14.20 -0.48
N GLY A 378 -5.90 -13.29 -0.65
CA GLY A 378 -5.44 -12.34 0.35
C GLY A 378 -4.41 -12.89 1.34
N ARG A 379 -4.00 -14.16 1.29
CA ARG A 379 -2.97 -14.68 2.18
C ARG A 379 -1.62 -13.99 1.94
N LEU A 380 -0.90 -13.72 3.02
CA LEU A 380 0.45 -13.18 2.98
C LEU A 380 1.44 -14.27 2.55
N LEU A 381 2.32 -13.93 1.62
CA LEU A 381 3.42 -14.74 1.12
C LEU A 381 4.74 -14.04 1.46
N PRO A 382 5.26 -14.17 2.70
CA PRO A 382 6.51 -13.52 3.08
C PRO A 382 7.71 -14.26 2.50
N ALA A 383 8.79 -13.54 2.21
CA ALA A 383 9.99 -14.09 1.61
C ALA A 383 10.61 -15.25 2.43
N TRP A 384 10.61 -15.14 3.75
CA TRP A 384 11.18 -16.14 4.64
C TRP A 384 10.47 -17.51 4.60
N ARG A 385 9.28 -17.60 4.01
CA ARG A 385 8.57 -18.89 3.78
C ARG A 385 8.87 -19.49 2.42
N THR A 386 9.66 -18.85 1.59
CA THR A 386 10.03 -19.38 0.28
C THR A 386 11.19 -20.40 0.42
N PRO A 387 11.27 -21.46 -0.43
CA PRO A 387 12.35 -22.42 -0.38
C PRO A 387 13.75 -21.77 -0.51
N ALA A 388 13.85 -20.68 -1.27
CA ALA A 388 15.11 -19.96 -1.46
C ALA A 388 15.63 -19.30 -0.17
N CYS A 389 14.75 -18.99 0.79
CA CYS A 389 15.12 -18.38 2.06
C CYS A 389 15.19 -19.41 3.20
N SER A 390 14.30 -20.39 3.23
CA SER A 390 14.29 -21.42 4.28
C SER A 390 15.51 -22.36 4.23
N ALA A 391 16.25 -22.40 3.12
CA ALA A 391 17.50 -23.15 3.01
C ALA A 391 18.72 -22.41 3.59
N ARG A 392 18.58 -21.16 4.07
CA ARG A 392 19.66 -20.33 4.63
C ARG A 392 19.56 -20.12 6.15
N THR A 393 18.49 -20.60 6.77
CA THR A 393 18.28 -20.64 8.23
C THR A 393 18.53 -22.05 8.75
#